data_da879ef3844180f15cd242a57a713e03
#
_entry.id   da879ef3844180f15cd242a57a713e03
#
_cell.length_a   1.000
_cell.length_b   1.000
_cell.length_c   1.000
_cell.angle_alpha   90.00
_cell.angle_beta   90.00
_cell.angle_gamma   90.00
#
_symmetry.space_group_name_H-M   'P 1'
#
loop_
_entity.id
_entity.type
_entity.pdbx_description
1 polymer ?
#
loop_
_entity_poly.entity_id
_entity_poly.type
_entity_poly.pdbx_seq_one_letter_code
_entity_poly.pdbx_strand_id
1 'polypeptide(L)'
;MGGQSNFVSRMRNPRNIFLVIILVCLMPLNSQIQNKAAVGAVTIDGKVWNQIAMRPVIPIGKWGVALDLVIYFDAEGNIHSDEWDFSSANAIKNTLIDKIYYIRYGYPGDRIYGKIGALDRVDLGYGILVSGYTNTMLYPQERKTGFNFEYNSKYNNIEGFANDFKENIGLFGGRIVTRKVMGFPIGFSIVSDRNQYLGLKDSDGDGRPNIVDDFPNDKNWWVDTDGDGIADNNPDEWDIDGDGITDTLDSRVPGWTGEPVILDQDIFRKGNPINLSEDSDNIMAFALDIGYPLVSQDNFSISLYAQMAQMIGETVHPGTGESLSLGTGLVPFGVSSRFGPARFYFEYRMMPKGRFEFNYWNRIYEIERIRFSSGGDNQILLKTKESGLGRFGKQKGYFARMVLNVGPMLEASASFHDMLGEIWSTPEGDFIDNKNQTFLASIRLKKAVSKIQQARAFYQQRNVPNPFKFDYTESTILGYQLGIALGQGLVLNYTFRRSFRDMNGDGKISGDNETIDIRSIETSFSF
;
A
#
# COMPACT_ATOMS: atom_id res chain seq x y z
N MET A 1 -22.02 -29.50 18.48
CA MET A 1 -21.04 -28.45 18.90
C MET A 1 -19.68 -29.00 19.36
N GLY A 2 -19.43 -30.29 19.41
CA GLY A 2 -18.17 -30.89 19.86
C GLY A 2 -17.08 -31.13 18.80
N GLY A 3 -17.34 -30.91 17.52
CA GLY A 3 -16.39 -31.22 16.44
C GLY A 3 -15.44 -30.07 16.05
N GLN A 4 -15.85 -28.84 16.25
CA GLN A 4 -15.03 -27.66 15.88
C GLN A 4 -13.91 -27.38 16.88
N SER A 5 -14.10 -27.62 18.19
CA SER A 5 -13.08 -27.38 19.20
C SER A 5 -11.86 -28.34 19.07
N ASN A 6 -12.09 -29.56 18.61
CA ASN A 6 -11.02 -30.55 18.41
C ASN A 6 -10.16 -30.29 17.15
N PHE A 7 -10.71 -29.65 16.13
CA PHE A 7 -9.94 -29.31 14.91
C PHE A 7 -9.01 -28.10 15.18
N VAL A 8 -9.54 -27.07 15.84
CA VAL A 8 -8.78 -25.85 16.19
C VAL A 8 -7.64 -26.17 17.16
N SER A 9 -7.88 -26.99 18.20
CA SER A 9 -6.82 -27.39 19.15
C SER A 9 -5.72 -28.25 18.50
N ARG A 10 -6.06 -29.06 17.48
CA ARG A 10 -5.07 -29.84 16.74
C ARG A 10 -4.19 -29.01 15.80
N MET A 11 -4.69 -27.88 15.27
CA MET A 11 -3.93 -26.98 14.39
C MET A 11 -3.00 -26.02 15.16
N ARG A 12 -3.20 -25.80 16.46
CA ARG A 12 -2.26 -25.07 17.33
C ARG A 12 -0.93 -25.78 17.56
N ASN A 13 -0.82 -27.05 17.20
CA ASN A 13 0.41 -27.81 17.36
C ASN A 13 1.29 -27.63 16.10
N PRO A 14 2.51 -27.06 16.19
CA PRO A 14 3.41 -26.85 15.06
C PRO A 14 3.70 -28.13 14.26
N ARG A 15 3.64 -29.31 14.90
CA ARG A 15 3.73 -30.61 14.22
C ARG A 15 2.62 -30.83 13.19
N ASN A 16 1.40 -30.34 13.44
CA ASN A 16 0.28 -30.53 12.51
C ASN A 16 0.34 -29.55 11.33
N ILE A 17 0.86 -28.34 11.54
CA ILE A 17 1.16 -27.38 10.47
C ILE A 17 2.24 -27.97 9.55
N PHE A 18 3.29 -28.54 10.13
CA PHE A 18 4.36 -29.22 9.37
C PHE A 18 3.84 -30.42 8.59
N LEU A 19 2.88 -31.17 9.12
CA LEU A 19 2.20 -32.28 8.44
C LEU A 19 1.35 -31.81 7.25
N VAL A 20 0.66 -30.68 7.35
CA VAL A 20 -0.09 -30.09 6.23
C VAL A 20 0.85 -29.65 5.11
N ILE A 21 1.97 -29.04 5.45
CA ILE A 21 3.00 -28.65 4.46
C ILE A 21 3.59 -29.89 3.80
N ILE A 22 3.90 -30.95 4.55
CA ILE A 22 4.39 -32.22 4.02
C ILE A 22 3.32 -32.88 3.12
N LEU A 23 2.04 -32.86 3.49
CA LEU A 23 0.95 -33.41 2.69
C LEU A 23 0.79 -32.68 1.35
N VAL A 24 0.95 -31.36 1.34
CA VAL A 24 0.98 -30.56 0.10
C VAL A 24 2.23 -30.89 -0.73
N CYS A 25 3.37 -31.18 -0.09
CA CYS A 25 4.60 -31.65 -0.75
C CYS A 25 4.44 -33.05 -1.37
N LEU A 26 3.59 -33.89 -0.80
CA LEU A 26 3.37 -35.27 -1.25
C LEU A 26 2.24 -35.39 -2.29
N MET A 27 1.58 -34.32 -2.71
CA MET A 27 0.64 -34.38 -3.83
C MET A 27 1.34 -34.90 -5.09
N PRO A 28 0.72 -35.84 -5.84
CA PRO A 28 1.38 -36.46 -6.98
C PRO A 28 1.83 -35.38 -7.98
N LEU A 29 3.12 -35.37 -8.25
CA LEU A 29 3.81 -34.52 -9.21
C LEU A 29 3.30 -34.78 -10.62
N ASN A 30 2.19 -34.18 -11.00
CA ASN A 30 1.89 -34.00 -12.40
C ASN A 30 2.92 -33.02 -12.96
N SER A 31 3.49 -33.32 -14.11
CA SER A 31 4.56 -32.56 -14.78
C SER A 31 4.27 -31.06 -15.06
N GLN A 32 3.12 -30.56 -14.63
CA GLN A 32 2.69 -29.17 -14.79
C GLN A 32 2.78 -28.33 -13.49
N ILE A 33 2.99 -28.96 -12.33
CA ILE A 33 3.13 -28.24 -11.06
C ILE A 33 4.58 -27.79 -10.91
N GLN A 34 4.78 -26.47 -10.78
CA GLN A 34 6.08 -25.92 -10.44
C GLN A 34 6.13 -25.65 -8.93
N ASN A 35 6.86 -26.46 -8.21
CA ASN A 35 7.07 -26.25 -6.79
C ASN A 35 8.33 -25.44 -6.55
N LYS A 36 8.23 -24.45 -5.68
CA LYS A 36 9.38 -23.70 -5.16
C LYS A 36 9.34 -23.79 -3.65
N ALA A 37 10.38 -24.31 -3.06
CA ALA A 37 10.60 -24.23 -1.63
C ALA A 37 11.72 -23.23 -1.36
N ALA A 38 11.71 -22.62 -0.19
CA ALA A 38 12.69 -21.62 0.19
C ALA A 38 12.95 -21.65 1.69
N VAL A 39 14.19 -21.35 2.05
CA VAL A 39 14.61 -21.10 3.43
C VAL A 39 15.40 -19.80 3.47
N GLY A 40 15.27 -19.03 4.55
CA GLY A 40 15.93 -17.75 4.62
C GLY A 40 15.62 -16.97 5.88
N ALA A 41 15.85 -15.67 5.82
CA ALA A 41 15.48 -14.71 6.87
C ALA A 41 14.90 -13.44 6.26
N VAL A 42 14.03 -12.78 7.02
CA VAL A 42 13.37 -11.54 6.64
C VAL A 42 13.17 -10.63 7.85
N THR A 43 13.19 -9.33 7.62
CA THR A 43 12.85 -8.34 8.66
C THR A 43 11.34 -8.06 8.59
N ILE A 44 10.64 -8.27 9.72
CA ILE A 44 9.23 -7.91 9.92
C ILE A 44 9.17 -7.05 11.19
N ASP A 45 8.60 -5.87 11.10
CA ASP A 45 8.48 -4.90 12.20
C ASP A 45 9.79 -4.67 12.98
N GLY A 46 10.89 -4.49 12.20
CA GLY A 46 12.24 -4.27 12.74
C GLY A 46 12.94 -5.52 13.32
N LYS A 47 12.24 -6.63 13.54
CA LYS A 47 12.79 -7.89 14.04
C LYS A 47 13.15 -8.83 12.90
N VAL A 48 14.27 -9.56 13.04
CA VAL A 48 14.69 -10.59 12.08
C VAL A 48 14.00 -11.91 12.42
N TRP A 49 13.34 -12.48 11.42
CA TRP A 49 12.65 -13.76 11.47
C TRP A 49 13.27 -14.73 10.47
N ASN A 50 13.50 -15.97 10.91
CA ASN A 50 13.80 -17.06 9.98
C ASN A 50 12.52 -17.47 9.24
N GLN A 51 12.64 -17.95 8.00
CA GLN A 51 11.50 -18.39 7.23
C GLN A 51 11.73 -19.74 6.54
N ILE A 52 10.66 -20.52 6.49
CA ILE A 52 10.52 -21.69 5.61
C ILE A 52 9.28 -21.45 4.77
N ALA A 53 9.42 -21.48 3.46
CA ALA A 53 8.32 -21.22 2.54
C ALA A 53 8.17 -22.32 1.49
N MET A 54 6.92 -22.52 1.07
CA MET A 54 6.56 -23.37 -0.07
C MET A 54 5.59 -22.62 -0.97
N ARG A 55 5.93 -22.50 -2.25
CA ARG A 55 5.19 -21.68 -3.22
C ARG A 55 4.85 -22.49 -4.47
N PRO A 56 3.88 -23.42 -4.39
CA PRO A 56 3.45 -24.18 -5.55
C PRO A 56 2.69 -23.28 -6.54
N VAL A 57 2.97 -23.49 -7.83
CA VAL A 57 2.23 -22.86 -8.94
C VAL A 57 1.60 -23.98 -9.76
N ILE A 58 0.27 -23.97 -9.82
CA ILE A 58 -0.56 -25.02 -10.41
C ILE A 58 -1.30 -24.44 -11.63
N PRO A 59 -0.83 -24.67 -12.86
CA PRO A 59 -1.56 -24.31 -14.06
C PRO A 59 -2.61 -25.36 -14.40
N ILE A 60 -3.86 -24.92 -14.60
CA ILE A 60 -4.99 -25.80 -14.99
C ILE A 60 -5.69 -25.17 -16.20
N GLY A 61 -5.21 -25.46 -17.41
CA GLY A 61 -5.72 -24.83 -18.63
C GLY A 61 -5.54 -23.31 -18.61
N LYS A 62 -6.64 -22.56 -18.65
CA LYS A 62 -6.61 -21.07 -18.53
C LYS A 62 -6.51 -20.60 -17.08
N TRP A 63 -6.73 -21.47 -16.10
CA TRP A 63 -6.58 -21.15 -14.70
C TRP A 63 -5.12 -21.25 -14.25
N GLY A 64 -4.74 -20.45 -13.29
CA GLY A 64 -3.47 -20.57 -12.57
C GLY A 64 -3.70 -20.29 -11.10
N VAL A 65 -3.23 -21.19 -10.25
CA VAL A 65 -3.28 -21.05 -8.80
C VAL A 65 -1.86 -21.03 -8.28
N ALA A 66 -1.49 -20.03 -7.50
CA ALA A 66 -0.23 -19.97 -6.77
C ALA A 66 -0.53 -19.78 -5.29
N LEU A 67 0.12 -20.58 -4.45
CA LEU A 67 0.03 -20.45 -3.01
C LEU A 67 1.34 -19.88 -2.46
N ASP A 68 1.28 -19.29 -1.27
CA ASP A 68 2.43 -18.83 -0.51
C ASP A 68 2.30 -19.32 0.95
N LEU A 69 2.77 -20.51 1.17
CA LEU A 69 2.78 -21.17 2.46
C LEU A 69 4.11 -20.86 3.13
N VAL A 70 4.10 -19.97 4.11
CA VAL A 70 5.31 -19.56 4.83
C VAL A 70 5.10 -19.70 6.34
N ILE A 71 6.17 -20.07 7.03
CA ILE A 71 6.28 -20.04 8.48
C ILE A 71 7.46 -19.15 8.82
N TYR A 72 7.24 -18.17 9.68
CA TYR A 72 8.28 -17.36 10.29
C TYR A 72 8.51 -17.81 11.72
N PHE A 73 9.77 -17.86 12.14
CA PHE A 73 10.15 -18.24 13.51
C PHE A 73 11.39 -17.47 13.95
N ASP A 74 11.45 -17.13 15.24
CA ASP A 74 12.59 -16.44 15.82
C ASP A 74 13.76 -17.39 16.15
N ALA A 75 14.80 -16.88 16.79
CA ALA A 75 15.98 -17.67 17.17
C ALA A 75 15.67 -18.73 18.23
N GLU A 76 14.66 -18.51 19.05
CA GLU A 76 14.18 -19.40 20.10
C GLU A 76 13.19 -20.46 19.55
N GLY A 77 12.77 -20.33 18.27
CA GLY A 77 11.83 -21.24 17.61
C GLY A 77 10.35 -20.88 17.81
N ASN A 78 10.05 -19.70 18.35
CA ASN A 78 8.68 -19.22 18.45
C ASN A 78 8.16 -18.82 17.08
N ILE A 79 6.95 -19.26 16.73
CA ILE A 79 6.32 -18.95 15.45
C ILE A 79 5.67 -17.58 15.52
N HIS A 80 5.85 -16.79 14.46
CA HIS A 80 5.11 -15.54 14.27
C HIS A 80 3.62 -15.86 14.09
N SER A 81 2.79 -15.40 15.01
CA SER A 81 1.40 -15.85 15.17
C SER A 81 0.48 -15.37 14.04
N ASP A 82 0.76 -14.21 13.47
CA ASP A 82 -0.14 -13.51 12.56
C ASP A 82 -0.42 -14.28 11.25
N GLU A 83 0.56 -15.05 10.76
CA GLU A 83 0.37 -15.85 9.54
C GLU A 83 -0.46 -17.12 9.74
N TRP A 84 -0.65 -17.59 10.96
CA TRP A 84 -1.30 -18.85 11.27
C TRP A 84 -2.25 -18.72 12.46
N ASP A 85 -3.07 -17.68 12.45
CA ASP A 85 -4.07 -17.44 13.48
C ASP A 85 -5.35 -18.24 13.22
N PHE A 86 -5.72 -19.07 14.18
CA PHE A 86 -6.95 -19.89 14.19
C PHE A 86 -7.81 -19.61 15.43
N SER A 87 -7.64 -18.44 16.05
CA SER A 87 -8.32 -18.05 17.29
C SER A 87 -9.82 -17.83 17.11
N SER A 88 -10.23 -17.33 15.95
CA SER A 88 -11.62 -17.02 15.63
C SER A 88 -11.98 -17.41 14.19
N ALA A 89 -13.27 -17.37 13.85
CA ALA A 89 -13.73 -17.63 12.48
C ALA A 89 -13.18 -16.61 11.47
N ASN A 90 -13.06 -15.34 11.86
CA ASN A 90 -12.46 -14.29 11.03
C ASN A 90 -10.95 -14.50 10.87
N ALA A 91 -10.24 -14.83 11.93
CA ALA A 91 -8.82 -15.15 11.88
C ALA A 91 -8.54 -16.34 10.96
N ILE A 92 -9.32 -17.42 11.05
CA ILE A 92 -9.24 -18.58 10.14
C ILE A 92 -9.46 -18.14 8.68
N LYS A 93 -10.50 -17.36 8.41
CA LYS A 93 -10.78 -16.83 7.06
C LYS A 93 -9.59 -16.04 6.53
N ASN A 94 -9.06 -15.10 7.29
CA ASN A 94 -7.95 -14.25 6.91
C ASN A 94 -6.67 -15.07 6.69
N THR A 95 -6.35 -15.97 7.61
CA THR A 95 -5.22 -16.91 7.47
C THR A 95 -5.30 -17.70 6.16
N LEU A 96 -6.45 -18.27 5.81
CA LEU A 96 -6.61 -19.04 4.57
C LEU A 96 -6.48 -18.15 3.32
N ILE A 97 -7.03 -16.93 3.36
CA ILE A 97 -6.90 -15.96 2.27
C ILE A 97 -5.43 -15.60 2.05
N ASP A 98 -4.66 -15.40 3.10
CA ASP A 98 -3.24 -15.03 3.03
C ASP A 98 -2.33 -16.13 2.44
N LYS A 99 -2.79 -17.39 2.41
CA LYS A 99 -2.05 -18.46 1.74
C LYS A 99 -2.23 -18.47 0.22
N ILE A 100 -3.14 -17.66 -0.32
CA ILE A 100 -3.37 -17.52 -1.75
C ILE A 100 -2.49 -16.39 -2.28
N TYR A 101 -1.38 -16.74 -2.99
CA TYR A 101 -0.60 -15.71 -3.67
C TYR A 101 -1.37 -15.14 -4.87
N TYR A 102 -1.98 -16.02 -5.69
CA TYR A 102 -3.01 -15.65 -6.66
C TYR A 102 -3.85 -16.83 -7.14
N ILE A 103 -5.07 -16.53 -7.56
CA ILE A 103 -5.89 -17.33 -8.43
C ILE A 103 -6.20 -16.49 -9.66
N ARG A 104 -5.87 -16.96 -10.86
CA ARG A 104 -6.15 -16.24 -12.11
C ARG A 104 -6.87 -17.09 -13.14
N TYR A 105 -7.64 -16.42 -13.98
CA TYR A 105 -8.21 -16.94 -15.20
C TYR A 105 -7.76 -16.09 -16.39
N GLY A 106 -7.24 -16.70 -17.43
CA GLY A 106 -6.69 -15.99 -18.59
C GLY A 106 -5.39 -15.23 -18.29
N TYR A 107 -5.01 -14.36 -19.20
CA TYR A 107 -3.86 -13.47 -19.11
C TYR A 107 -4.29 -12.03 -19.41
N PRO A 108 -3.58 -11.00 -18.91
CA PRO A 108 -3.84 -9.60 -19.27
C PRO A 108 -3.89 -9.42 -20.79
N GLY A 109 -4.97 -8.79 -21.29
CA GLY A 109 -5.23 -8.61 -22.71
C GLY A 109 -6.07 -9.71 -23.36
N ASP A 110 -6.34 -10.85 -22.70
CA ASP A 110 -7.33 -11.83 -23.16
C ASP A 110 -8.73 -11.20 -23.20
N ARG A 111 -9.67 -11.86 -23.89
CA ARG A 111 -11.07 -11.43 -23.88
C ARG A 111 -11.64 -11.32 -22.47
N ILE A 112 -11.29 -12.25 -21.61
CA ILE A 112 -11.64 -12.25 -20.18
C ILE A 112 -10.36 -12.58 -19.41
N TYR A 113 -9.99 -11.72 -18.52
CA TYR A 113 -8.94 -11.91 -17.54
C TYR A 113 -9.49 -11.59 -16.15
N GLY A 114 -9.14 -12.40 -15.17
CA GLY A 114 -9.44 -12.16 -13.76
C GLY A 114 -8.33 -12.69 -12.88
N LYS A 115 -7.96 -11.97 -11.84
CA LYS A 115 -6.96 -12.36 -10.86
C LYS A 115 -7.43 -11.96 -9.46
N ILE A 116 -7.38 -12.90 -8.53
CA ILE A 116 -7.54 -12.67 -7.09
C ILE A 116 -6.18 -12.88 -6.45
N GLY A 117 -5.75 -12.03 -5.52
CA GLY A 117 -4.49 -12.15 -4.78
C GLY A 117 -3.61 -10.91 -4.89
N ALA A 118 -2.31 -11.12 -5.01
CA ALA A 118 -1.32 -10.06 -5.17
C ALA A 118 -1.50 -9.30 -6.48
N LEU A 119 -1.68 -7.99 -6.40
CA LEU A 119 -1.76 -7.08 -7.54
C LEU A 119 -0.38 -6.46 -7.79
N ASP A 120 0.32 -6.91 -8.83
CA ASP A 120 1.67 -6.46 -9.12
C ASP A 120 1.71 -5.06 -9.75
N ARG A 121 0.66 -4.73 -10.51
CA ARG A 121 0.50 -3.46 -11.19
C ARG A 121 -0.92 -3.29 -11.72
N VAL A 122 -1.54 -2.18 -11.37
CA VAL A 122 -2.82 -1.74 -11.94
C VAL A 122 -2.65 -0.34 -12.52
N ASP A 123 -3.08 -0.16 -13.75
CA ASP A 123 -3.18 1.14 -14.42
C ASP A 123 -4.62 1.27 -14.93
N LEU A 124 -5.27 2.42 -14.77
CA LEU A 124 -6.56 2.72 -15.39
C LEU A 124 -6.40 3.81 -16.46
N GLY A 125 -6.74 3.48 -17.68
CA GLY A 125 -6.65 4.39 -18.83
C GLY A 125 -5.22 4.88 -19.09
N TYR A 126 -5.06 6.19 -19.23
CA TYR A 126 -3.75 6.82 -19.40
C TYR A 126 -3.08 7.16 -18.06
N GLY A 127 -3.73 6.85 -16.93
CA GLY A 127 -3.11 6.90 -15.61
C GLY A 127 -3.27 8.22 -14.86
N ILE A 128 -4.25 9.06 -15.20
CA ILE A 128 -4.49 10.32 -14.47
C ILE A 128 -4.82 10.08 -12.99
N LEU A 129 -5.58 9.02 -12.66
CA LEU A 129 -5.94 8.63 -11.30
C LEU A 129 -5.09 7.46 -10.78
N VAL A 130 -5.06 6.35 -11.53
CA VAL A 130 -4.39 5.11 -11.12
C VAL A 130 -3.26 4.79 -12.10
N SER A 131 -2.02 4.77 -11.62
CA SER A 131 -0.89 4.37 -12.43
C SER A 131 0.16 3.61 -11.63
N GLY A 132 0.32 2.35 -11.98
CA GLY A 132 1.30 1.46 -11.37
C GLY A 132 0.93 1.04 -9.95
N TYR A 133 -0.34 1.14 -9.53
CA TYR A 133 -0.78 0.72 -8.22
C TYR A 133 -0.46 -0.76 -7.96
N THR A 134 -0.06 -1.07 -6.74
CA THR A 134 0.16 -2.43 -6.25
C THR A 134 -0.24 -2.54 -4.78
N ASN A 135 -0.79 -3.69 -4.39
CA ASN A 135 -1.10 -3.99 -3.00
C ASN A 135 0.01 -4.80 -2.29
N THR A 136 1.18 -4.95 -2.91
CA THR A 136 2.27 -5.79 -2.39
C THR A 136 3.44 -5.02 -1.78
N MET A 137 3.31 -3.69 -1.64
CA MET A 137 4.44 -2.88 -1.16
C MET A 137 4.74 -3.06 0.32
N LEU A 138 3.78 -3.49 1.11
CA LEU A 138 3.97 -3.78 2.54
C LEU A 138 4.34 -5.24 2.83
N TYR A 139 4.29 -6.13 1.79
CA TYR A 139 4.70 -7.52 1.93
C TYR A 139 6.19 -7.63 2.34
N PRO A 140 6.59 -8.47 3.30
CA PRO A 140 5.79 -9.50 3.98
C PRO A 140 5.06 -9.02 5.26
N GLN A 141 5.26 -7.80 5.72
CA GLN A 141 4.64 -7.26 6.94
C GLN A 141 3.11 -7.30 6.87
N GLU A 142 2.57 -6.89 5.72
CA GLU A 142 1.14 -7.00 5.43
C GLU A 142 0.91 -7.75 4.13
N ARG A 143 -0.02 -8.68 4.15
CA ARG A 143 -0.51 -9.39 2.97
C ARG A 143 -1.87 -8.87 2.60
N LYS A 144 -2.01 -8.40 1.38
CA LYS A 144 -3.28 -7.95 0.83
C LYS A 144 -3.70 -8.85 -0.32
N THR A 145 -4.97 -9.25 -0.30
CA THR A 145 -5.57 -10.12 -1.32
C THR A 145 -6.62 -9.35 -2.07
N GLY A 146 -6.22 -8.79 -3.18
CA GLY A 146 -7.06 -7.97 -4.04
C GLY A 146 -7.69 -8.72 -5.20
N PHE A 147 -8.30 -7.95 -6.08
CA PHE A 147 -8.95 -8.43 -7.31
C PHE A 147 -8.57 -7.53 -8.47
N ASN A 148 -8.30 -8.11 -9.64
CA ASN A 148 -8.15 -7.40 -10.91
C ASN A 148 -8.93 -8.13 -12.00
N PHE A 149 -9.66 -7.38 -12.82
CA PHE A 149 -10.53 -7.91 -13.85
C PHE A 149 -10.41 -7.09 -15.14
N GLU A 150 -10.39 -7.78 -16.30
CA GLU A 150 -10.46 -7.17 -17.61
C GLU A 150 -11.44 -7.95 -18.50
N TYR A 151 -12.29 -7.21 -19.19
CA TYR A 151 -13.11 -7.71 -20.28
C TYR A 151 -12.83 -6.92 -21.54
N ASN A 152 -12.33 -7.57 -22.57
CA ASN A 152 -11.94 -6.97 -23.84
C ASN A 152 -12.85 -7.45 -24.97
N SER A 153 -13.55 -6.53 -25.62
CA SER A 153 -14.34 -6.79 -26.82
C SER A 153 -14.00 -5.82 -27.94
N LYS A 154 -14.54 -6.05 -29.12
CA LYS A 154 -14.31 -5.18 -30.30
C LYS A 154 -14.64 -3.71 -30.04
N TYR A 155 -15.70 -3.44 -29.28
CA TYR A 155 -16.22 -2.09 -29.09
C TYR A 155 -16.08 -1.55 -27.68
N ASN A 156 -16.02 -2.43 -26.70
CA ASN A 156 -16.00 -2.04 -25.29
C ASN A 156 -14.89 -2.77 -24.55
N ASN A 157 -14.24 -2.08 -23.63
CA ASN A 157 -13.35 -2.67 -22.64
C ASN A 157 -13.86 -2.28 -21.26
N ILE A 158 -13.79 -3.21 -20.32
CA ILE A 158 -14.13 -2.99 -18.92
C ILE A 158 -12.94 -3.46 -18.10
N GLU A 159 -12.49 -2.63 -17.20
CA GLU A 159 -11.39 -2.91 -16.27
C GLU A 159 -11.85 -2.62 -14.84
N GLY A 160 -11.38 -3.37 -13.87
CA GLY A 160 -11.71 -3.13 -12.48
C GLY A 160 -10.72 -3.76 -11.52
N PHE A 161 -10.57 -3.17 -10.34
CA PHE A 161 -9.72 -3.70 -9.28
C PHE A 161 -10.28 -3.39 -7.90
N ALA A 162 -9.83 -4.16 -6.92
CA ALA A 162 -10.02 -3.90 -5.49
C ALA A 162 -8.73 -4.27 -4.75
N ASN A 163 -8.40 -3.54 -3.69
CA ASN A 163 -7.11 -3.68 -3.00
C ASN A 163 -7.03 -4.92 -2.11
N ASP A 164 -8.02 -5.15 -1.28
CA ASP A 164 -8.01 -6.23 -0.29
C ASP A 164 -9.42 -6.65 0.14
N PHE A 165 -9.67 -7.95 0.14
CA PHE A 165 -10.91 -8.52 0.66
C PHE A 165 -10.99 -8.51 2.19
N LYS A 166 -9.86 -8.44 2.89
CA LYS A 166 -9.81 -8.34 4.35
C LYS A 166 -10.28 -6.99 4.85
N GLU A 167 -9.99 -5.92 4.12
CA GLU A 167 -10.49 -4.57 4.35
C GLU A 167 -11.95 -4.37 3.90
N ASN A 168 -12.71 -5.44 3.61
CA ASN A 168 -14.04 -5.37 3.01
C ASN A 168 -14.09 -4.50 1.75
N ILE A 169 -13.03 -4.55 0.94
CA ILE A 169 -12.84 -3.74 -0.27
C ILE A 169 -12.81 -2.24 0.09
N GLY A 170 -11.76 -1.81 0.81
CA GLY A 170 -11.55 -0.41 1.17
C GLY A 170 -11.34 0.45 -0.07
N LEU A 171 -10.33 0.11 -0.89
CA LEU A 171 -10.03 0.75 -2.16
C LEU A 171 -10.53 -0.11 -3.32
N PHE A 172 -11.25 0.49 -4.25
CA PHE A 172 -11.64 -0.13 -5.51
C PHE A 172 -11.71 0.90 -6.64
N GLY A 173 -11.63 0.43 -7.86
CA GLY A 173 -11.78 1.26 -9.03
C GLY A 173 -12.19 0.46 -10.26
N GLY A 174 -12.73 1.16 -11.23
CA GLY A 174 -13.14 0.57 -12.49
C GLY A 174 -13.11 1.57 -13.63
N ARG A 175 -13.04 1.05 -14.86
CA ARG A 175 -13.04 1.83 -16.08
C ARG A 175 -13.84 1.12 -17.16
N ILE A 176 -14.61 1.89 -17.89
CA ILE A 176 -15.31 1.45 -19.11
C ILE A 176 -14.82 2.29 -20.27
N VAL A 177 -14.45 1.63 -21.36
CA VAL A 177 -14.10 2.27 -22.64
C VAL A 177 -15.09 1.85 -23.69
N THR A 178 -15.58 2.80 -24.47
CA THR A 178 -16.38 2.52 -25.66
C THR A 178 -15.78 3.14 -26.91
N ARG A 179 -15.88 2.42 -28.04
CA ARG A 179 -15.51 2.89 -29.39
C ARG A 179 -16.73 3.00 -30.30
N LYS A 180 -17.93 2.91 -29.73
CA LYS A 180 -19.20 3.01 -30.50
C LYS A 180 -19.51 4.44 -30.91
N VAL A 181 -19.04 5.41 -30.16
CA VAL A 181 -19.27 6.83 -30.41
C VAL A 181 -18.11 7.35 -31.24
N MET A 182 -18.35 7.86 -32.43
CA MET A 182 -17.38 8.48 -33.33
C MET A 182 -16.16 7.61 -33.75
N GLY A 183 -16.16 6.31 -33.36
CA GLY A 183 -15.03 5.39 -33.65
C GLY A 183 -13.79 5.55 -32.75
N PHE A 184 -13.78 6.54 -31.87
CA PHE A 184 -12.65 6.79 -30.96
C PHE A 184 -12.88 6.12 -29.59
N PRO A 185 -11.81 5.70 -28.89
CA PRO A 185 -11.93 5.25 -27.52
C PRO A 185 -12.26 6.43 -26.59
N ILE A 186 -13.42 6.36 -25.97
CA ILE A 186 -13.84 7.25 -24.89
C ILE A 186 -13.92 6.42 -23.62
N GLY A 187 -13.18 6.81 -22.59
CA GLY A 187 -13.09 6.13 -21.31
C GLY A 187 -13.74 6.94 -20.20
N PHE A 188 -14.42 6.23 -19.29
CA PHE A 188 -14.88 6.74 -18.01
C PHE A 188 -14.31 5.86 -16.91
N SER A 189 -13.70 6.46 -15.90
CA SER A 189 -13.13 5.78 -14.74
C SER A 189 -13.72 6.33 -13.45
N ILE A 190 -13.88 5.45 -12.47
CA ILE A 190 -14.22 5.79 -11.09
C ILE A 190 -13.27 5.06 -10.16
N VAL A 191 -12.82 5.72 -9.10
CA VAL A 191 -12.00 5.12 -8.04
C VAL A 191 -12.50 5.66 -6.70
N SER A 192 -12.58 4.79 -5.70
CA SER A 192 -12.98 5.18 -4.35
C SER A 192 -12.16 4.42 -3.32
N ASP A 193 -11.61 5.12 -2.36
CA ASP A 193 -11.20 4.59 -1.07
C ASP A 193 -12.23 5.01 -0.04
N ARG A 194 -12.95 4.02 0.50
CA ARG A 194 -14.10 4.26 1.39
C ARG A 194 -13.69 4.75 2.76
N ASN A 195 -12.50 4.36 3.19
CA ASN A 195 -11.91 4.81 4.43
C ASN A 195 -10.40 4.54 4.39
N GLN A 196 -9.60 5.60 4.31
CA GLN A 196 -8.16 5.48 4.21
C GLN A 196 -7.55 4.82 5.46
N TYR A 197 -8.18 4.93 6.63
CA TYR A 197 -7.72 4.31 7.88
C TYR A 197 -7.78 2.77 7.87
N LEU A 198 -8.54 2.13 6.97
CA LEU A 198 -8.59 0.66 6.85
C LEU A 198 -7.25 -0.01 6.49
N GLY A 199 -6.23 0.78 6.12
CA GLY A 199 -4.87 0.26 5.93
C GLY A 199 -4.08 0.05 7.22
N LEU A 200 -4.63 0.40 8.38
CA LEU A 200 -4.00 0.21 9.68
C LEU A 200 -4.32 -1.17 10.26
N LYS A 201 -3.32 -1.77 10.91
CA LYS A 201 -3.47 -3.07 11.58
C LYS A 201 -4.18 -2.86 12.92
N ASP A 202 -5.19 -3.68 13.18
CA ASP A 202 -5.91 -3.84 14.43
C ASP A 202 -5.85 -5.32 14.81
N SER A 203 -5.07 -5.68 15.84
CA SER A 203 -4.75 -7.08 16.15
C SER A 203 -5.80 -7.77 16.99
N ASP A 204 -6.44 -7.07 17.92
CA ASP A 204 -7.44 -7.63 18.83
C ASP A 204 -8.88 -7.40 18.36
N GLY A 205 -9.07 -6.52 17.37
CA GLY A 205 -10.36 -6.28 16.71
C GLY A 205 -11.29 -5.38 17.53
N ASP A 206 -10.75 -4.49 18.35
CA ASP A 206 -11.52 -3.53 19.15
C ASP A 206 -11.92 -2.29 18.33
N GLY A 207 -11.34 -2.13 17.14
CA GLY A 207 -11.53 -1.01 16.22
C GLY A 207 -10.48 0.08 16.37
N ARG A 208 -9.49 -0.09 17.25
CA ARG A 208 -8.37 0.85 17.38
C ARG A 208 -7.12 0.27 16.75
N PRO A 209 -6.49 1.00 15.84
CA PRO A 209 -5.26 0.51 15.21
C PRO A 209 -4.12 0.37 16.21
N ASN A 210 -3.35 -0.72 16.12
CA ASN A 210 -2.21 -1.00 16.98
C ASN A 210 -1.24 0.17 17.18
N ILE A 211 -1.14 1.06 16.20
CA ILE A 211 -0.20 2.20 16.24
C ILE A 211 -0.63 3.30 17.22
N VAL A 212 -1.91 3.36 17.56
CA VAL A 212 -2.50 4.35 18.47
C VAL A 212 -3.14 3.69 19.68
N ASP A 213 -2.97 2.39 19.84
CA ASP A 213 -3.51 1.56 20.90
C ASP A 213 -2.35 1.13 21.81
N ASP A 214 -2.43 1.47 23.09
CA ASP A 214 -1.41 1.10 24.09
C ASP A 214 -1.51 -0.38 24.47
N PHE A 215 -2.67 -1.03 24.23
CA PHE A 215 -2.92 -2.44 24.52
C PHE A 215 -3.32 -3.24 23.26
N PRO A 216 -2.49 -3.30 22.23
CA PRO A 216 -2.88 -3.79 20.89
C PRO A 216 -3.20 -5.29 20.79
N ASN A 217 -3.26 -5.99 21.92
CA ASN A 217 -3.62 -7.40 22.03
C ASN A 217 -4.72 -7.65 23.10
N ASP A 218 -5.33 -6.60 23.68
CA ASP A 218 -6.41 -6.70 24.66
C ASP A 218 -7.57 -5.75 24.30
N LYS A 219 -8.56 -6.26 23.61
CA LYS A 219 -9.73 -5.53 23.12
C LYS A 219 -10.57 -4.75 24.14
N ASN A 220 -10.27 -4.87 25.45
CA ASN A 220 -11.00 -4.17 26.49
C ASN A 220 -10.31 -2.86 26.89
N TRP A 221 -9.04 -2.69 26.54
CA TRP A 221 -8.17 -1.60 26.94
C TRP A 221 -7.49 -0.97 25.73
N TRP A 222 -7.30 0.34 25.69
CA TRP A 222 -6.69 1.04 24.56
C TRP A 222 -5.93 2.33 24.88
N VAL A 223 -6.06 2.88 26.11
CA VAL A 223 -5.34 4.09 26.54
C VAL A 223 -4.68 3.84 27.87
N ASP A 224 -3.41 4.23 27.97
CA ASP A 224 -2.55 4.24 29.13
C ASP A 224 -1.80 5.58 29.10
N THR A 225 -2.28 6.56 29.85
CA THR A 225 -1.82 7.95 29.71
C THR A 225 -0.45 8.14 30.33
N ASP A 226 -0.17 7.52 31.47
CA ASP A 226 1.10 7.64 32.18
C ASP A 226 2.12 6.55 31.82
N GLY A 227 1.68 5.46 31.15
CA GLY A 227 2.54 4.40 30.66
C GLY A 227 2.93 3.38 31.75
N ASP A 228 2.15 3.25 32.82
CA ASP A 228 2.43 2.33 33.92
C ASP A 228 1.99 0.89 33.63
N GLY A 229 1.21 0.67 32.56
CA GLY A 229 0.71 -0.62 32.10
C GLY A 229 -0.69 -0.93 32.62
N ILE A 230 -1.35 -0.02 33.30
CA ILE A 230 -2.76 -0.07 33.69
C ILE A 230 -3.54 0.84 32.76
N ALA A 231 -4.64 0.36 32.20
CA ALA A 231 -5.42 1.18 31.28
C ALA A 231 -6.22 2.24 32.05
N ASP A 232 -6.34 3.45 31.51
CA ASP A 232 -7.05 4.58 32.11
C ASP A 232 -8.49 4.27 32.54
N ASN A 233 -9.15 3.33 31.87
CA ASN A 233 -10.50 2.89 32.19
C ASN A 233 -10.55 1.59 33.02
N ASN A 234 -9.40 1.12 33.50
CA ASN A 234 -9.32 0.01 34.42
C ASN A 234 -9.79 0.46 35.83
N PRO A 235 -10.64 -0.32 36.54
CA PRO A 235 -11.03 0.00 37.90
C PRO A 235 -9.89 0.10 38.91
N ASP A 236 -8.74 -0.48 38.59
CA ASP A 236 -7.54 -0.45 39.45
C ASP A 236 -6.65 0.79 39.17
N GLU A 237 -6.99 1.61 38.13
CA GLU A 237 -6.33 2.88 37.85
C GLU A 237 -6.85 3.96 38.81
N TRP A 238 -5.93 4.66 39.47
CA TRP A 238 -6.23 5.68 40.46
C TRP A 238 -5.51 7.02 40.23
N ASP A 239 -4.51 7.07 39.32
CA ASP A 239 -3.65 8.21 39.04
C ASP A 239 -3.33 8.21 37.51
N ILE A 240 -4.32 8.57 36.70
CA ILE A 240 -4.30 8.44 35.24
C ILE A 240 -3.13 9.18 34.58
N ASP A 241 -2.66 10.29 35.17
CA ASP A 241 -1.57 11.07 34.57
C ASP A 241 -0.21 10.87 35.26
N GLY A 242 -0.14 9.97 36.25
CA GLY A 242 1.11 9.52 36.86
C GLY A 242 1.82 10.57 37.71
N ASP A 243 1.10 11.60 38.19
CA ASP A 243 1.71 12.66 39.01
C ASP A 243 1.90 12.27 40.47
N GLY A 244 1.40 11.10 40.90
CA GLY A 244 1.47 10.57 42.25
C GLY A 244 0.35 11.05 43.16
N ILE A 245 -0.63 11.74 42.64
CA ILE A 245 -1.82 12.19 43.36
C ILE A 245 -3.04 11.47 42.80
N THR A 246 -3.80 10.81 43.64
CA THR A 246 -5.06 10.18 43.22
C THR A 246 -5.97 11.19 42.53
N ASP A 247 -6.48 10.88 41.33
CA ASP A 247 -7.31 11.78 40.52
C ASP A 247 -8.42 12.49 41.29
N THR A 248 -9.08 11.77 42.22
CA THR A 248 -10.16 12.33 43.03
C THR A 248 -9.68 13.39 44.04
N LEU A 249 -8.37 13.49 44.27
CA LEU A 249 -7.73 14.44 45.20
C LEU A 249 -6.85 15.47 44.45
N ASP A 250 -6.80 15.42 43.11
CA ASP A 250 -5.96 16.34 42.36
C ASP A 250 -6.55 17.74 42.29
N SER A 251 -5.73 18.73 42.59
CA SER A 251 -6.11 20.15 42.61
C SER A 251 -6.41 20.75 41.24
N ARG A 252 -6.09 20.06 40.16
CA ARG A 252 -6.43 20.51 38.77
C ARG A 252 -7.92 20.39 38.48
N VAL A 253 -8.68 19.67 39.30
CA VAL A 253 -10.12 19.58 39.14
C VAL A 253 -10.76 20.96 39.34
N PRO A 254 -11.53 21.48 38.39
CA PRO A 254 -12.19 22.77 38.53
C PRO A 254 -13.10 22.80 39.76
N GLY A 255 -12.86 23.71 40.67
CA GLY A 255 -13.63 23.89 41.90
C GLY A 255 -13.32 22.88 43.00
N TRP A 256 -12.21 22.17 42.94
CA TRP A 256 -11.77 21.26 43.98
C TRP A 256 -11.57 21.99 45.34
N THR A 257 -12.09 21.41 46.40
CA THR A 257 -12.11 22.01 47.75
C THR A 257 -11.28 21.24 48.77
N GLY A 258 -10.48 20.25 48.33
CA GLY A 258 -9.71 19.34 49.19
C GLY A 258 -10.42 18.07 49.61
N GLU A 259 -11.62 17.83 49.08
CA GLU A 259 -12.38 16.60 49.34
C GLU A 259 -12.46 15.75 48.05
N PRO A 260 -12.48 14.41 48.13
CA PRO A 260 -12.65 13.55 46.97
C PRO A 260 -13.91 13.90 46.17
N VAL A 261 -13.81 14.00 44.86
CA VAL A 261 -14.94 14.33 43.96
C VAL A 261 -15.10 13.25 42.93
N ILE A 262 -16.32 13.07 42.41
CA ILE A 262 -16.56 12.25 41.23
C ILE A 262 -16.17 13.12 40.03
N LEU A 263 -15.16 12.69 39.30
CA LEU A 263 -14.57 13.45 38.20
C LEU A 263 -15.08 12.98 36.83
N ASP A 264 -15.06 13.92 35.91
CA ASP A 264 -14.87 13.59 34.51
C ASP A 264 -13.36 13.31 34.32
N GLN A 265 -13.01 12.02 34.26
CA GLN A 265 -11.62 11.58 34.14
C GLN A 265 -10.95 12.04 32.83
N ASP A 266 -11.73 12.50 31.84
CA ASP A 266 -11.21 12.97 30.56
C ASP A 266 -10.27 14.17 30.68
N ILE A 267 -10.26 14.86 31.84
CA ILE A 267 -9.29 15.96 32.09
C ILE A 267 -7.85 15.48 32.30
N PHE A 268 -7.67 14.21 32.70
CA PHE A 268 -6.37 13.59 32.96
C PHE A 268 -5.90 12.72 31.79
N ARG A 269 -6.82 12.29 30.93
CA ARG A 269 -6.53 11.37 29.83
C ARG A 269 -5.90 12.06 28.63
N LYS A 270 -4.97 11.38 27.99
CA LYS A 270 -4.65 11.68 26.59
C LYS A 270 -5.87 11.41 25.72
N GLY A 271 -5.98 12.10 24.58
CA GLY A 271 -7.14 11.96 23.69
C GLY A 271 -7.37 10.51 23.25
N ASN A 272 -8.64 10.11 23.16
CA ASN A 272 -9.00 8.79 22.66
C ASN A 272 -8.41 8.54 21.27
N PRO A 273 -7.84 7.35 21.00
CA PRO A 273 -7.37 6.98 19.69
C PRO A 273 -8.54 6.86 18.70
N ILE A 274 -8.21 7.00 17.41
CA ILE A 274 -9.16 6.78 16.32
C ILE A 274 -9.82 5.41 16.41
N ASN A 275 -11.12 5.35 16.16
CA ASN A 275 -11.89 4.12 16.09
C ASN A 275 -12.33 3.84 14.65
N LEU A 276 -11.81 2.78 14.04
CA LEU A 276 -12.10 2.41 12.64
C LEU A 276 -13.57 2.11 12.36
N SER A 277 -14.39 1.85 13.40
CA SER A 277 -15.84 1.63 13.27
C SER A 277 -16.65 2.93 13.22
N GLU A 278 -16.10 4.02 13.74
CA GLU A 278 -16.78 5.31 13.90
C GLU A 278 -16.13 6.38 13.00
N ASP A 279 -14.81 6.38 12.93
CA ASP A 279 -14.04 7.35 12.17
C ASP A 279 -13.81 6.87 10.73
N SER A 280 -14.02 7.75 9.79
CA SER A 280 -13.75 7.45 8.38
C SER A 280 -13.27 8.68 7.64
N ASP A 281 -12.27 8.47 6.79
CA ASP A 281 -11.83 9.47 5.81
C ASP A 281 -11.87 8.85 4.42
N ASN A 282 -12.83 9.28 3.63
CA ASN A 282 -13.10 8.73 2.31
C ASN A 282 -12.66 9.68 1.20
N ILE A 283 -12.17 9.11 0.11
CA ILE A 283 -11.87 9.85 -1.11
C ILE A 283 -12.42 9.10 -2.31
N MET A 284 -13.05 9.82 -3.21
CA MET A 284 -13.52 9.31 -4.48
C MET A 284 -13.02 10.20 -5.62
N ALA A 285 -12.84 9.63 -6.80
CA ALA A 285 -12.56 10.39 -8.00
C ALA A 285 -13.19 9.73 -9.22
N PHE A 286 -13.55 10.55 -10.20
CA PHE A 286 -13.91 10.08 -11.53
C PHE A 286 -13.03 10.75 -12.58
N ALA A 287 -12.85 10.07 -13.72
CA ALA A 287 -12.11 10.61 -14.85
C ALA A 287 -12.80 10.30 -16.17
N LEU A 288 -12.63 11.20 -17.10
CA LEU A 288 -12.98 11.05 -18.50
C LEU A 288 -11.71 11.12 -19.35
N ASP A 289 -11.61 10.27 -20.33
CA ASP A 289 -10.50 10.30 -21.30
C ASP A 289 -11.01 10.05 -22.72
N ILE A 290 -10.32 10.64 -23.68
CA ILE A 290 -10.53 10.41 -25.09
C ILE A 290 -9.19 10.20 -25.78
N GLY A 291 -9.09 9.20 -26.64
CA GLY A 291 -7.91 8.90 -27.42
C GLY A 291 -8.17 9.03 -28.92
N TYR A 292 -7.17 9.47 -29.66
CA TYR A 292 -7.20 9.55 -31.11
C TYR A 292 -5.94 8.89 -31.70
N PRO A 293 -6.04 7.70 -32.31
CA PRO A 293 -4.91 7.07 -32.97
C PRO A 293 -4.58 7.77 -34.27
N LEU A 294 -3.42 8.46 -34.35
CA LEU A 294 -2.93 9.10 -35.55
C LEU A 294 -2.28 8.09 -36.52
N VAL A 295 -1.46 7.19 -35.96
CA VAL A 295 -0.77 6.15 -36.70
C VAL A 295 -0.82 4.87 -35.87
N SER A 296 -1.13 3.74 -36.51
CA SER A 296 -1.20 2.43 -35.87
C SER A 296 -0.58 1.39 -36.80
N GLN A 297 0.71 1.11 -36.58
CA GLN A 297 1.48 0.06 -37.24
C GLN A 297 2.12 -0.84 -36.18
N ASP A 298 2.55 -2.04 -36.52
CA ASP A 298 3.06 -3.04 -35.57
C ASP A 298 4.21 -2.52 -34.69
N ASN A 299 5.17 -1.80 -35.27
CA ASN A 299 6.34 -1.28 -34.57
C ASN A 299 6.36 0.24 -34.40
N PHE A 300 5.35 0.92 -34.92
CA PHE A 300 5.25 2.38 -34.87
C PHE A 300 3.80 2.80 -34.63
N SER A 301 3.54 3.48 -33.56
CA SER A 301 2.22 4.05 -33.29
C SER A 301 2.34 5.41 -32.63
N ILE A 302 1.42 6.30 -32.96
CA ILE A 302 1.24 7.60 -32.30
C ILE A 302 -0.24 7.77 -32.02
N SER A 303 -0.56 8.11 -30.76
CA SER A 303 -1.92 8.45 -30.35
C SER A 303 -1.90 9.77 -29.58
N LEU A 304 -2.83 10.64 -29.91
CA LEU A 304 -3.14 11.81 -29.08
C LEU A 304 -4.22 11.44 -28.07
N TYR A 305 -4.22 12.07 -26.94
CA TYR A 305 -5.28 11.91 -25.94
C TYR A 305 -5.45 13.15 -25.07
N ALA A 306 -6.62 13.23 -24.46
CA ALA A 306 -6.90 14.20 -23.41
C ALA A 306 -7.55 13.48 -22.23
N GLN A 307 -7.35 14.00 -21.03
CA GLN A 307 -7.94 13.48 -19.79
C GLN A 307 -8.41 14.62 -18.90
N MET A 308 -9.46 14.36 -18.15
CA MET A 308 -9.93 15.19 -17.03
C MET A 308 -10.29 14.29 -15.88
N ALA A 309 -9.92 14.68 -14.67
CA ALA A 309 -10.33 13.99 -13.46
C ALA A 309 -10.77 14.99 -12.39
N GLN A 310 -11.78 14.62 -11.61
CA GLN A 310 -12.26 15.35 -10.45
C GLN A 310 -12.17 14.44 -9.23
N MET A 311 -11.51 14.92 -8.17
CA MET A 311 -11.57 14.32 -6.84
C MET A 311 -12.76 14.86 -6.08
N ILE A 312 -13.40 14.00 -5.30
CA ILE A 312 -14.55 14.30 -4.45
C ILE A 312 -14.19 13.91 -3.03
N GLY A 313 -14.41 14.81 -2.11
CA GLY A 313 -14.02 14.77 -0.72
C GLY A 313 -13.59 16.15 -0.26
N GLU A 314 -13.09 16.23 0.94
CA GLU A 314 -12.63 17.46 1.57
C GLU A 314 -11.22 17.25 2.09
N THR A 315 -10.45 18.30 2.09
CA THR A 315 -9.11 18.37 2.69
C THR A 315 -9.06 19.57 3.61
N VAL A 316 -7.99 19.75 4.36
CA VAL A 316 -7.85 20.86 5.28
C VAL A 316 -6.87 21.90 4.75
N HIS A 317 -7.20 23.18 4.95
CA HIS A 317 -6.27 24.27 4.69
C HIS A 317 -5.12 24.20 5.70
N PRO A 318 -3.85 24.10 5.26
CA PRO A 318 -2.74 23.83 6.17
C PRO A 318 -2.44 24.92 7.19
N GLY A 319 -2.93 26.15 6.98
CA GLY A 319 -2.73 27.28 7.90
C GLY A 319 -3.92 27.56 8.80
N THR A 320 -5.16 27.42 8.29
CA THR A 320 -6.37 27.78 9.06
C THR A 320 -7.12 26.58 9.59
N GLY A 321 -6.84 25.37 9.08
CA GLY A 321 -7.60 24.15 9.41
C GLY A 321 -9.00 24.09 8.81
N GLU A 322 -9.38 25.06 7.99
CA GLU A 322 -10.70 25.08 7.33
C GLU A 322 -10.83 23.96 6.30
N SER A 323 -12.01 23.40 6.20
CA SER A 323 -12.32 22.39 5.20
C SER A 323 -12.35 22.99 3.79
N LEU A 324 -11.72 22.30 2.83
CA LEU A 324 -11.61 22.71 1.44
C LEU A 324 -12.00 21.54 0.53
N SER A 325 -12.88 21.77 -0.43
CA SER A 325 -13.25 20.77 -1.43
C SER A 325 -12.05 20.40 -2.31
N LEU A 326 -11.92 19.12 -2.63
CA LEU A 326 -10.89 18.59 -3.52
C LEU A 326 -11.02 19.13 -4.97
N GLY A 327 -9.94 19.04 -5.71
CA GLY A 327 -9.77 19.72 -6.98
C GLY A 327 -9.88 18.85 -8.23
N THR A 328 -9.57 19.49 -9.36
CA THR A 328 -9.62 18.92 -10.70
C THR A 328 -8.22 18.85 -11.29
N GLY A 329 -7.88 17.72 -11.92
CA GLY A 329 -6.70 17.54 -12.76
C GLY A 329 -7.08 17.48 -14.23
N LEU A 330 -6.33 18.18 -15.06
CA LEU A 330 -6.53 18.25 -16.51
C LEU A 330 -5.26 17.84 -17.25
N VAL A 331 -5.42 17.03 -18.29
CA VAL A 331 -4.44 16.77 -19.33
C VAL A 331 -5.09 17.18 -20.66
N PRO A 332 -5.07 18.47 -21.01
CA PRO A 332 -5.70 18.93 -22.25
C PRO A 332 -5.00 18.40 -23.50
N PHE A 333 -3.73 18.01 -23.37
CA PHE A 333 -2.94 17.44 -24.44
C PHE A 333 -1.99 16.37 -23.92
N GLY A 334 -2.10 15.16 -24.45
CA GLY A 334 -1.20 14.04 -24.22
C GLY A 334 -0.83 13.34 -25.53
N VAL A 335 0.39 12.84 -25.59
CA VAL A 335 0.89 12.02 -26.69
C VAL A 335 1.41 10.71 -26.15
N SER A 336 0.98 9.61 -26.73
CA SER A 336 1.55 8.28 -26.52
C SER A 336 2.14 7.80 -27.84
N SER A 337 3.41 7.41 -27.83
CA SER A 337 4.07 6.91 -29.02
C SER A 337 4.84 5.62 -28.75
N ARG A 338 4.90 4.76 -29.74
CA ARG A 338 5.70 3.54 -29.74
C ARG A 338 6.64 3.55 -30.94
N PHE A 339 7.93 3.33 -30.68
CA PHE A 339 8.98 3.19 -31.67
C PHE A 339 9.74 1.89 -31.40
N GLY A 340 9.32 0.82 -32.06
CA GLY A 340 9.90 -0.50 -31.82
C GLY A 340 9.85 -0.91 -30.34
N PRO A 341 11.02 -1.04 -29.66
CA PRO A 341 11.10 -1.43 -28.25
C PRO A 341 10.77 -0.30 -27.26
N ALA A 342 10.74 0.95 -27.71
CA ALA A 342 10.55 2.12 -26.87
C ALA A 342 9.11 2.64 -26.93
N ARG A 343 8.58 3.03 -25.78
CA ARG A 343 7.31 3.75 -25.63
C ARG A 343 7.57 5.07 -24.93
N PHE A 344 6.99 6.14 -25.43
CA PHE A 344 7.08 7.48 -24.88
C PHE A 344 5.68 8.00 -24.60
N TYR A 345 5.56 8.72 -23.48
CA TYR A 345 4.37 9.46 -23.10
C TYR A 345 4.80 10.88 -22.77
N PHE A 346 4.03 11.83 -23.23
CA PHE A 346 4.19 13.24 -22.89
C PHE A 346 2.82 13.85 -22.64
N GLU A 347 2.70 14.62 -21.56
CA GLU A 347 1.45 15.28 -21.16
C GLU A 347 1.74 16.72 -20.72
N TYR A 348 0.87 17.61 -21.10
CA TYR A 348 0.73 18.90 -20.43
C TYR A 348 -0.34 18.75 -19.35
N ARG A 349 -0.03 19.12 -18.11
CA ARG A 349 -0.85 18.90 -16.92
C ARG A 349 -1.22 20.22 -16.25
N MET A 350 -2.45 20.32 -15.74
CA MET A 350 -2.95 21.49 -15.05
C MET A 350 -3.79 21.08 -13.82
N MET A 351 -3.66 21.82 -12.74
CA MET A 351 -4.53 21.79 -11.56
C MET A 351 -5.08 23.21 -11.33
N PRO A 352 -6.21 23.59 -11.93
CA PRO A 352 -6.66 24.99 -11.96
C PRO A 352 -7.00 25.57 -10.58
N LYS A 353 -7.41 24.71 -9.66
CA LYS A 353 -7.77 25.09 -8.28
C LYS A 353 -6.90 24.42 -7.21
N GLY A 354 -5.85 23.71 -7.61
CA GLY A 354 -5.07 22.89 -6.68
C GLY A 354 -5.84 21.70 -6.10
N ARG A 355 -5.43 21.24 -4.94
CA ARG A 355 -6.05 20.15 -4.17
C ARG A 355 -6.35 18.89 -4.97
N PHE A 356 -5.43 18.56 -5.84
CA PHE A 356 -5.44 17.40 -6.72
C PHE A 356 -4.03 16.82 -6.81
N GLU A 357 -3.92 15.50 -6.97
CA GLU A 357 -2.64 14.85 -7.23
C GLU A 357 -2.79 13.89 -8.42
N PHE A 358 -1.97 14.11 -9.47
CA PHE A 358 -1.88 13.17 -10.58
C PHE A 358 -1.29 11.85 -10.12
N ASN A 359 -1.88 10.74 -10.56
CA ASN A 359 -1.51 9.38 -10.16
C ASN A 359 -1.61 9.21 -8.63
N TYR A 360 -2.69 9.68 -8.05
CA TYR A 360 -2.94 9.61 -6.60
C TYR A 360 -2.84 8.18 -6.09
N TRP A 361 -3.51 7.23 -6.76
CA TRP A 361 -3.39 5.80 -6.50
C TRP A 361 -2.22 5.23 -7.32
N ASN A 362 -1.04 5.25 -6.72
CA ASN A 362 0.23 4.88 -7.35
C ASN A 362 0.85 3.65 -6.66
N ARG A 363 2.09 3.32 -7.02
CA ARG A 363 2.82 2.16 -6.50
C ARG A 363 2.94 2.15 -4.97
N ILE A 364 3.12 3.30 -4.35
CA ILE A 364 3.35 3.41 -2.90
C ILE A 364 2.10 3.89 -2.16
N TYR A 365 0.93 3.85 -2.79
CA TYR A 365 -0.31 4.31 -2.18
C TYR A 365 -0.56 3.67 -0.82
N GLU A 366 -0.38 2.36 -0.68
CA GLU A 366 -0.59 1.65 0.60
C GLU A 366 0.35 2.12 1.72
N ILE A 367 1.51 2.70 1.39
CA ILE A 367 2.43 3.32 2.35
C ILE A 367 2.05 4.77 2.65
N GLU A 368 1.64 5.52 1.61
CA GLU A 368 1.27 6.94 1.72
C GLU A 368 -0.16 7.16 2.20
N ARG A 369 -1.00 6.11 2.18
CA ARG A 369 -2.44 6.17 2.49
C ARG A 369 -2.69 6.81 3.84
N ILE A 370 -1.85 6.45 4.83
CA ILE A 370 -1.83 7.03 6.16
C ILE A 370 -0.39 7.36 6.53
N ARG A 371 -0.20 8.54 7.07
CA ARG A 371 1.03 9.00 7.67
C ARG A 371 0.81 9.21 9.14
N PHE A 372 1.85 9.03 9.92
CA PHE A 372 1.81 9.31 11.34
C PHE A 372 3.09 10.01 11.79
N SER A 373 2.94 10.88 12.76
CA SER A 373 4.03 11.62 13.41
C SER A 373 3.78 11.66 14.90
N SER A 374 4.83 11.83 15.68
CA SER A 374 4.71 12.05 17.11
C SER A 374 4.09 13.43 17.35
N GLY A 375 3.03 13.45 18.15
CA GLY A 375 2.46 14.68 18.73
C GLY A 375 3.10 15.04 20.06
N GLY A 376 2.55 16.03 20.78
CA GLY A 376 2.87 16.24 22.19
C GLY A 376 2.35 15.09 23.06
N ASP A 377 2.91 14.93 24.25
CA ASP A 377 2.45 13.98 25.27
C ASP A 377 2.38 12.52 24.79
N ASN A 378 3.41 12.09 24.04
CA ASN A 378 3.51 10.75 23.44
C ASN A 378 2.36 10.34 22.50
N GLN A 379 1.52 11.29 22.08
CA GLN A 379 0.42 11.04 21.18
C GLN A 379 0.90 10.82 19.74
N ILE A 380 0.33 9.84 19.04
CA ILE A 380 0.58 9.62 17.61
C ILE A 380 -0.54 10.29 16.80
N LEU A 381 -0.15 11.22 15.95
CA LEU A 381 -1.06 11.91 15.04
C LEU A 381 -1.14 11.16 13.72
N LEU A 382 -2.34 10.74 13.35
CA LEU A 382 -2.62 10.12 12.06
C LEU A 382 -3.09 11.17 11.05
N LYS A 383 -2.52 11.12 9.85
CA LYS A 383 -2.91 11.98 8.71
C LYS A 383 -3.10 11.13 7.48
N THR A 384 -4.26 11.22 6.87
CA THR A 384 -4.53 10.55 5.59
C THR A 384 -3.78 11.23 4.44
N LYS A 385 -3.56 10.52 3.36
CA LYS A 385 -2.97 11.11 2.15
C LYS A 385 -3.83 12.25 1.60
N GLU A 386 -5.14 12.14 1.73
CA GLU A 386 -6.12 13.13 1.29
C GLU A 386 -5.95 14.44 2.06
N SER A 387 -5.81 14.41 3.39
CA SER A 387 -5.61 15.61 4.22
C SER A 387 -4.38 16.42 3.83
N GLY A 388 -3.39 15.78 3.19
CA GLY A 388 -2.19 16.45 2.66
C GLY A 388 -2.39 17.22 1.35
N LEU A 389 -3.56 17.08 0.67
CA LEU A 389 -3.81 17.75 -0.61
C LEU A 389 -4.06 19.26 -0.48
N GLY A 390 -4.47 19.72 0.70
CA GLY A 390 -4.68 21.13 0.98
C GLY A 390 -3.46 22.01 0.74
N ARG A 391 -2.25 21.44 0.81
CA ARG A 391 -0.99 22.13 0.54
C ARG A 391 -0.75 22.52 -0.92
N PHE A 392 -1.49 21.96 -1.87
CA PHE A 392 -1.34 22.23 -3.28
C PHE A 392 -2.36 23.23 -3.78
N GLY A 393 -1.91 24.42 -4.17
CA GLY A 393 -2.68 25.42 -4.89
C GLY A 393 -2.67 25.16 -6.40
N LYS A 394 -2.94 26.21 -7.18
CA LYS A 394 -2.97 26.15 -8.65
C LYS A 394 -1.60 25.83 -9.22
N GLN A 395 -1.51 24.79 -10.04
CA GLN A 395 -0.24 24.38 -10.69
C GLN A 395 -0.47 24.01 -12.15
N LYS A 396 0.60 24.10 -12.95
CA LYS A 396 0.67 23.62 -14.32
C LYS A 396 2.08 23.12 -14.64
N GLY A 397 2.20 22.20 -15.60
CA GLY A 397 3.52 21.66 -15.95
C GLY A 397 3.45 20.52 -16.93
N TYR A 398 4.47 19.68 -16.91
CA TYR A 398 4.67 18.61 -17.87
C TYR A 398 4.92 17.28 -17.18
N PHE A 399 4.51 16.22 -17.85
CA PHE A 399 4.87 14.86 -17.51
C PHE A 399 5.46 14.18 -18.72
N ALA A 400 6.57 13.46 -18.52
CA ALA A 400 7.19 12.62 -19.52
C ALA A 400 7.47 11.24 -18.94
N ARG A 401 7.26 10.19 -19.72
CA ARG A 401 7.58 8.81 -19.36
C ARG A 401 8.17 8.08 -20.55
N MET A 402 9.22 7.33 -20.32
CA MET A 402 9.81 6.40 -21.27
C MET A 402 9.79 4.99 -20.71
N VAL A 403 9.41 4.02 -21.54
CA VAL A 403 9.53 2.59 -21.26
C VAL A 403 10.31 1.97 -22.40
N LEU A 404 11.44 1.34 -22.06
CA LEU A 404 12.33 0.68 -23.02
C LEU A 404 12.33 -0.82 -22.77
N ASN A 405 12.00 -1.60 -23.79
CA ASN A 405 12.08 -3.05 -23.78
C ASN A 405 13.27 -3.52 -24.64
N VAL A 406 14.39 -3.87 -24.00
CA VAL A 406 15.57 -4.37 -24.70
C VAL A 406 15.42 -5.86 -24.96
N GLY A 407 14.83 -6.18 -26.11
CA GLY A 407 14.50 -7.56 -26.50
C GLY A 407 13.64 -8.28 -25.43
N PRO A 408 13.80 -9.59 -25.28
CA PRO A 408 13.10 -10.36 -24.25
C PRO A 408 13.76 -10.26 -22.86
N MET A 409 14.91 -9.58 -22.73
CA MET A 409 15.76 -9.68 -21.53
C MET A 409 15.48 -8.58 -20.50
N LEU A 410 15.34 -7.33 -20.92
CA LEU A 410 15.34 -6.18 -20.02
C LEU A 410 14.19 -5.23 -20.30
N GLU A 411 13.61 -4.72 -19.21
CA GLU A 411 12.69 -3.56 -19.26
C GLU A 411 13.25 -2.47 -18.35
N ALA A 412 13.35 -1.26 -18.90
CA ALA A 412 13.68 -0.06 -18.12
C ALA A 412 12.57 0.97 -18.29
N SER A 413 12.27 1.71 -17.25
CA SER A 413 11.34 2.84 -17.34
C SER A 413 11.81 4.01 -16.49
N ALA A 414 11.58 5.21 -16.99
CA ALA A 414 11.75 6.44 -16.23
C ALA A 414 10.57 7.36 -16.51
N SER A 415 10.15 8.11 -15.50
CA SER A 415 9.17 9.19 -15.66
C SER A 415 9.55 10.39 -14.81
N PHE A 416 9.26 11.55 -15.34
CA PHE A 416 9.48 12.83 -14.68
C PHE A 416 8.23 13.69 -14.79
N HIS A 417 7.81 14.25 -13.69
CA HIS A 417 6.71 15.18 -13.57
C HIS A 417 7.26 16.49 -13.01
N ASP A 418 7.06 17.57 -13.72
CA ASP A 418 7.54 18.92 -13.37
C ASP A 418 6.37 19.89 -13.41
N MET A 419 5.85 20.20 -12.23
CA MET A 419 4.78 21.20 -12.03
C MET A 419 5.35 22.44 -11.39
N LEU A 420 4.80 23.58 -11.75
CA LEU A 420 5.12 24.88 -11.19
C LEU A 420 3.83 25.59 -10.78
N GLY A 421 3.84 26.20 -9.63
CA GLY A 421 2.76 27.01 -9.09
C GLY A 421 2.69 26.99 -7.57
N GLU A 422 1.51 27.22 -7.03
CA GLU A 422 1.27 27.48 -5.63
C GLU A 422 1.45 26.22 -4.76
N ILE A 423 2.32 26.29 -3.77
CA ILE A 423 2.51 25.30 -2.70
C ILE A 423 2.53 26.02 -1.37
N TRP A 424 1.85 25.48 -0.37
CA TRP A 424 1.87 26.02 0.97
C TRP A 424 3.27 26.01 1.58
N SER A 425 3.68 27.15 2.12
CA SER A 425 4.94 27.33 2.85
C SER A 425 4.63 27.64 4.32
N THR A 426 4.92 26.69 5.20
CA THR A 426 4.72 26.90 6.66
C THR A 426 5.54 28.08 7.21
N PRO A 427 6.81 28.31 6.79
CA PRO A 427 7.56 29.49 7.24
C PRO A 427 6.96 30.82 6.81
N GLU A 428 6.36 30.88 5.62
CA GLU A 428 5.75 32.11 5.08
C GLU A 428 4.29 32.27 5.53
N GLY A 429 3.64 31.19 5.99
CA GLY A 429 2.22 31.15 6.32
C GLY A 429 1.28 31.43 5.13
N ASP A 430 1.73 31.16 3.91
CA ASP A 430 0.99 31.46 2.68
C ASP A 430 1.38 30.49 1.53
N PHE A 431 0.63 30.54 0.44
CA PHE A 431 0.95 29.87 -0.80
C PHE A 431 2.00 30.63 -1.59
N ILE A 432 3.11 29.97 -1.89
CA ILE A 432 4.20 30.53 -2.69
C ILE A 432 4.36 29.74 -4.00
N ASP A 433 4.82 30.42 -5.05
CA ASP A 433 5.21 29.76 -6.29
C ASP A 433 6.45 28.90 -6.08
N ASN A 434 6.32 27.60 -6.26
CA ASN A 434 7.40 26.64 -6.11
C ASN A 434 7.27 25.49 -7.12
N LYS A 435 8.34 24.71 -7.28
CA LYS A 435 8.35 23.48 -8.06
C LYS A 435 7.77 22.33 -7.27
N ASN A 436 6.97 21.53 -7.94
CA ASN A 436 6.45 20.26 -7.47
C ASN A 436 6.87 19.17 -8.45
N GLN A 437 7.95 18.49 -8.13
CA GLN A 437 8.57 17.52 -9.03
C GLN A 437 8.44 16.10 -8.49
N THR A 438 8.33 15.14 -9.41
CA THR A 438 8.28 13.72 -9.12
C THR A 438 9.18 12.98 -10.11
N PHE A 439 10.04 12.10 -9.61
CA PHE A 439 10.87 11.24 -10.43
C PHE A 439 10.69 9.77 -10.04
N LEU A 440 10.45 8.94 -11.04
CA LEU A 440 10.38 7.48 -10.89
C LEU A 440 11.31 6.84 -11.91
N ALA A 441 12.09 5.86 -11.47
CA ALA A 441 12.90 5.01 -12.33
C ALA A 441 12.76 3.55 -11.92
N SER A 442 12.76 2.64 -12.88
CA SER A 442 12.83 1.21 -12.60
C SER A 442 13.53 0.45 -13.73
N ILE A 443 14.21 -0.62 -13.34
CA ILE A 443 14.83 -1.57 -14.24
C ILE A 443 14.47 -2.98 -13.79
N ARG A 444 14.18 -3.86 -14.72
CA ARG A 444 13.76 -5.23 -14.45
C ARG A 444 14.30 -6.19 -15.50
N LEU A 445 14.94 -7.25 -15.06
CA LEU A 445 15.29 -8.40 -15.88
C LEU A 445 14.02 -9.24 -16.13
N LYS A 446 13.70 -9.49 -17.38
CA LYS A 446 12.52 -10.26 -17.80
C LYS A 446 12.83 -11.75 -17.98
N LYS A 447 14.08 -12.07 -18.33
CA LYS A 447 14.57 -13.43 -18.55
C LYS A 447 15.94 -13.55 -17.91
N ALA A 448 16.18 -14.70 -17.31
CA ALA A 448 17.48 -15.00 -16.70
C ALA A 448 18.65 -14.81 -17.70
N VAL A 449 19.73 -14.22 -17.21
CA VAL A 449 20.97 -14.00 -17.96
C VAL A 449 22.15 -14.57 -17.16
N SER A 450 22.77 -15.62 -17.70
CA SER A 450 23.84 -16.35 -17.01
C SER A 450 23.38 -16.83 -15.62
N LYS A 451 24.10 -16.52 -14.58
CA LYS A 451 23.74 -16.85 -13.19
C LYS A 451 22.68 -15.93 -12.58
N ILE A 452 22.38 -14.80 -13.20
CA ILE A 452 21.36 -13.87 -12.70
C ILE A 452 20.00 -14.37 -13.16
N GLN A 453 19.22 -14.89 -12.22
CA GLN A 453 17.87 -15.41 -12.46
C GLN A 453 16.82 -14.33 -12.37
N GLN A 454 17.06 -13.35 -11.50
CA GLN A 454 16.17 -12.22 -11.28
C GLN A 454 17.00 -11.00 -10.94
N ALA A 455 16.64 -9.86 -11.50
CA ALA A 455 17.15 -8.56 -11.08
C ALA A 455 16.07 -7.49 -11.29
N ARG A 456 15.84 -6.69 -10.27
CA ARG A 456 14.93 -5.54 -10.31
C ARG A 456 15.49 -4.46 -9.41
N ALA A 457 15.40 -3.22 -9.85
CA ALA A 457 15.65 -2.06 -9.00
C ALA A 457 14.64 -0.96 -9.32
N PHE A 458 14.31 -0.16 -8.34
CA PHE A 458 13.43 0.99 -8.51
C PHE A 458 13.79 2.10 -7.54
N TYR A 459 13.52 3.32 -7.96
CA TYR A 459 13.56 4.54 -7.17
C TYR A 459 12.33 5.38 -7.47
N GLN A 460 11.74 5.97 -6.47
CA GLN A 460 10.63 6.92 -6.59
C GLN A 460 10.77 7.99 -5.53
N GLN A 461 10.65 9.25 -5.93
CA GLN A 461 10.48 10.39 -5.04
C GLN A 461 9.43 11.32 -5.64
N ARG A 462 8.47 11.74 -4.82
CA ARG A 462 7.28 12.49 -5.27
C ARG A 462 7.12 13.79 -4.53
N ASN A 463 6.51 14.76 -5.24
CA ASN A 463 6.02 16.02 -4.66
C ASN A 463 7.11 16.79 -3.90
N VAL A 464 8.30 16.87 -4.46
CA VAL A 464 9.45 17.61 -3.91
C VAL A 464 9.91 18.70 -4.85
N PRO A 465 10.62 19.74 -4.36
CA PRO A 465 11.14 20.81 -5.22
C PRO A 465 12.21 20.32 -6.22
N ASN A 466 13.01 19.31 -5.85
CA ASN A 466 14.03 18.73 -6.72
C ASN A 466 14.38 17.29 -6.31
N PRO A 467 13.89 16.26 -7.02
CA PRO A 467 14.15 14.85 -6.68
C PRO A 467 15.59 14.40 -6.96
N PHE A 468 16.40 15.19 -7.65
CA PHE A 468 17.80 14.87 -7.98
C PHE A 468 18.79 15.36 -6.92
N LYS A 469 18.32 16.03 -5.86
CA LYS A 469 19.12 16.29 -4.67
C LYS A 469 19.23 15.08 -3.75
N PHE A 470 18.29 14.11 -3.89
CA PHE A 470 18.22 12.92 -3.05
C PHE A 470 18.03 13.23 -1.55
N ASP A 471 17.43 14.36 -1.24
CA ASP A 471 16.96 14.67 0.10
C ASP A 471 15.69 13.87 0.34
N TYR A 472 15.78 12.82 1.15
CA TYR A 472 14.68 11.87 1.32
C TYR A 472 13.51 12.48 2.06
N THR A 473 12.31 12.05 1.69
CA THR A 473 11.03 12.45 2.27
C THR A 473 10.15 11.20 2.44
N GLU A 474 9.03 11.30 3.14
CA GLU A 474 8.05 10.21 3.27
C GLU A 474 7.52 9.70 1.91
N SER A 475 7.57 10.53 0.87
CA SER A 475 7.17 10.14 -0.49
C SER A 475 8.33 9.51 -1.29
N THR A 476 9.43 9.13 -0.61
CA THR A 476 10.58 8.47 -1.21
C THR A 476 10.54 6.98 -0.91
N ILE A 477 10.77 6.18 -1.94
CA ILE A 477 10.99 4.74 -1.79
C ILE A 477 12.04 4.26 -2.79
N LEU A 478 12.89 3.37 -2.34
CA LEU A 478 13.87 2.70 -3.20
C LEU A 478 13.98 1.22 -2.82
N GLY A 479 14.38 0.43 -3.78
CA GLY A 479 14.59 -0.99 -3.51
C GLY A 479 15.19 -1.73 -4.68
N TYR A 480 15.74 -2.90 -4.38
CA TYR A 480 16.24 -3.82 -5.38
C TYR A 480 16.04 -5.27 -4.94
N GLN A 481 16.00 -6.14 -5.92
CA GLN A 481 15.91 -7.58 -5.76
C GLN A 481 16.90 -8.24 -6.71
N LEU A 482 17.67 -9.18 -6.22
CA LEU A 482 18.68 -9.92 -6.98
C LEU A 482 18.55 -11.42 -6.68
N GLY A 483 18.42 -12.23 -7.72
CA GLY A 483 18.41 -13.69 -7.63
C GLY A 483 19.58 -14.27 -8.39
N ILE A 484 20.46 -15.02 -7.72
CA ILE A 484 21.70 -15.61 -8.28
C ILE A 484 21.61 -17.12 -8.21
N ALA A 485 21.76 -17.80 -9.34
CA ALA A 485 21.86 -19.25 -9.39
C ALA A 485 23.15 -19.74 -8.74
N LEU A 486 23.03 -20.56 -7.70
CA LEU A 486 24.15 -21.22 -7.02
C LEU A 486 24.43 -22.62 -7.60
N GLY A 487 23.44 -23.23 -8.25
CA GLY A 487 23.51 -24.56 -8.86
C GLY A 487 22.20 -24.90 -9.61
N GLN A 488 22.04 -26.15 -10.03
CA GLN A 488 20.81 -26.58 -10.71
C GLN A 488 19.63 -26.48 -9.75
N GLY A 489 18.66 -25.63 -10.11
CA GLY A 489 17.44 -25.42 -9.34
C GLY A 489 17.60 -24.61 -8.05
N LEU A 490 18.82 -24.19 -7.68
CA LEU A 490 19.10 -23.44 -6.46
C LEU A 490 19.38 -21.97 -6.77
N VAL A 491 18.61 -21.06 -6.18
CA VAL A 491 18.75 -19.62 -6.38
C VAL A 491 18.79 -18.89 -5.03
N LEU A 492 19.84 -18.11 -4.83
CA LEU A 492 19.93 -17.16 -3.71
C LEU A 492 19.26 -15.85 -4.12
N ASN A 493 18.21 -15.48 -3.42
CA ASN A 493 17.48 -14.22 -3.59
C ASN A 493 17.81 -13.27 -2.45
N TYR A 494 18.13 -12.05 -2.80
CA TYR A 494 18.25 -10.95 -1.86
C TYR A 494 17.28 -9.85 -2.25
N THR A 495 16.48 -9.38 -1.30
CA THR A 495 15.55 -8.27 -1.47
C THR A 495 15.84 -7.19 -0.45
N PHE A 496 15.92 -5.96 -0.92
CA PHE A 496 16.05 -4.77 -0.11
C PHE A 496 15.00 -3.75 -0.54
N ARG A 497 14.34 -3.14 0.44
CA ARG A 497 13.44 -2.01 0.23
C ARG A 497 13.59 -1.04 1.39
N ARG A 498 13.65 0.24 1.07
CA ARG A 498 13.71 1.33 2.02
C ARG A 498 12.61 2.33 1.74
N SER A 499 11.85 2.66 2.75
CA SER A 499 10.90 3.76 2.82
C SER A 499 11.21 4.64 4.01
N PHE A 500 10.58 5.79 4.09
CA PHE A 500 10.90 6.81 5.07
C PHE A 500 9.62 7.30 5.72
N ARG A 501 9.73 7.75 6.97
CA ARG A 501 8.64 8.25 7.77
C ARG A 501 9.14 9.40 8.64
N ASP A 502 8.49 10.55 8.54
CA ASP A 502 8.78 11.71 9.36
C ASP A 502 8.10 11.56 10.72
N MET A 503 8.81 10.95 11.67
CA MET A 503 8.27 10.63 13.00
C MET A 503 8.13 11.87 13.89
N ASN A 504 8.99 12.86 13.72
CA ASN A 504 9.00 14.07 14.54
C ASN A 504 8.21 15.25 13.93
N GLY A 505 7.71 15.09 12.69
CA GLY A 505 6.89 16.09 11.99
C GLY A 505 7.66 17.32 11.51
N ASP A 506 9.00 17.29 11.45
CA ASP A 506 9.84 18.44 11.06
C ASP A 506 10.01 18.60 9.53
N GLY A 507 9.43 17.66 8.75
CA GLY A 507 9.47 17.65 7.29
C GLY A 507 10.79 17.16 6.70
N LYS A 508 11.70 16.61 7.53
CA LYS A 508 12.99 16.05 7.13
C LYS A 508 13.08 14.60 7.59
N ILE A 509 13.88 13.85 6.92
CA ILE A 509 14.22 12.48 7.34
C ILE A 509 15.61 12.51 7.96
N SER A 510 15.68 12.27 9.25
CA SER A 510 16.93 12.30 10.02
C SER A 510 16.93 11.19 11.07
N GLY A 511 17.90 10.27 10.97
CA GLY A 511 18.05 9.19 11.93
C GLY A 511 17.46 7.84 11.51
N ASP A 512 17.78 6.82 12.30
CA ASP A 512 17.45 5.43 11.99
C ASP A 512 15.96 5.13 12.27
N ASN A 513 15.34 5.82 13.22
CA ASN A 513 13.93 5.67 13.58
C ASN A 513 12.96 6.16 12.48
N GLU A 514 13.44 7.02 11.56
CA GLU A 514 12.66 7.54 10.44
C GLU A 514 12.91 6.77 9.14
N THR A 515 13.72 5.70 9.19
CA THR A 515 14.05 4.85 8.06
C THR A 515 13.51 3.44 8.28
N ILE A 516 12.67 2.98 7.35
CA ILE A 516 12.08 1.64 7.40
C ILE A 516 12.74 0.76 6.34
N ASP A 517 13.54 -0.20 6.80
CA ASP A 517 14.23 -1.17 5.96
C ASP A 517 13.54 -2.54 6.02
N ILE A 518 13.19 -3.06 4.85
CA ILE A 518 12.80 -4.45 4.69
C ILE A 518 13.91 -5.17 3.95
N ARG A 519 14.52 -6.15 4.62
CA ARG A 519 15.59 -6.98 4.07
C ARG A 519 15.16 -8.44 4.12
N SER A 520 15.36 -9.15 3.03
CA SER A 520 15.13 -10.59 2.97
C SER A 520 16.27 -11.26 2.22
N ILE A 521 16.76 -12.34 2.79
CA ILE A 521 17.68 -13.26 2.14
C ILE A 521 17.04 -14.64 2.12
N GLU A 522 16.94 -15.24 0.95
CA GLU A 522 16.22 -16.49 0.75
C GLU A 522 16.95 -17.36 -0.24
N THR A 523 17.21 -18.60 0.12
CA THR A 523 17.66 -19.63 -0.82
C THR A 523 16.44 -20.43 -1.26
N SER A 524 16.08 -20.32 -2.53
CA SER A 524 14.95 -21.04 -3.13
C SER A 524 15.43 -22.16 -4.04
N PHE A 525 14.67 -23.24 -4.07
CA PHE A 525 14.90 -24.38 -4.95
C PHE A 525 13.60 -24.79 -5.64
N SER A 526 13.72 -25.09 -6.94
CA SER A 526 12.61 -25.57 -7.78
C SER A 526 12.74 -27.07 -8.01
N PHE A 527 11.65 -27.82 -7.89
CA PHE A 527 11.61 -29.27 -8.07
C PHE A 527 10.27 -29.72 -8.68
#